data_485b65f0ecd218bf0185753b80bb87ff
#
_entry.id   485b65f0ecd218bf0185753b80bb87ff
#
_cell.length_a   1.000
_cell.length_b   1.000
_cell.length_c   1.000
_cell.angle_alpha   90.00
_cell.angle_beta   90.00
_cell.angle_gamma   90.00
#
_symmetry.space_group_name_H-M   'P 1'
#
loop_
_entity.id
_entity.type
_entity.pdbx_description
1 polymer ?
#
loop_
_entity_poly.entity_id
_entity_poly.type
_entity_poly.pdbx_seq_one_letter_code
_entity_poly.pdbx_strand_id
1 'polypeptide(L)'
;MEQTTQYLKNFSEWRNERAKQILEKGNPESIDEFTYLVPSQNSDKKYHVTHIDTYSCECEDFKRRCAGKNLYCKHIKAILLFEKLKISYEIEEKVKPQIELIVEKPLDDCCPYCASKNIIKFGVRQTQIGKKQRFNCKDCNKKFVLSPIPRIKGNAKLVCLAMDYFYKGLSYRDIADQFKQFYGLELHHETIRRWVLKFSKVMEKYSKTLTPKTCGVWNADETLILTKRGKDKKNPNKEYDYVWNVMDNKSKFILASLNSGRSRSSKDAQKVFTEAYKVNVKMPNQIIVDGYRSYEDGCRKTFRNWAGERKVKFTSIKGHRKETNNNAIENLHTHQKEFHKIRRGVKETQKYADGFKVFHNFVRKNVKDKTTPAEKCGISIEKNNKWEGLLLASLENGRTTQN
;
A
#
# COMPACT_ATOMS: atom_id res chain seq x y z
N MET A 1 -26.69 -49.60 -9.64
CA MET A 1 -26.28 -48.23 -10.06
C MET A 1 -24.94 -47.79 -9.52
N GLU A 2 -24.62 -48.05 -8.26
CA GLU A 2 -23.33 -47.62 -7.65
C GLU A 2 -22.10 -48.30 -8.27
N GLN A 3 -22.14 -49.62 -8.55
CA GLN A 3 -21.02 -50.33 -9.18
C GLN A 3 -20.68 -49.81 -10.58
N THR A 4 -21.68 -49.41 -11.36
CA THR A 4 -21.49 -48.87 -12.72
C THR A 4 -20.86 -47.44 -12.65
N THR A 5 -21.24 -46.66 -11.65
CA THR A 5 -20.69 -45.32 -11.42
C THR A 5 -19.23 -45.37 -10.98
N GLN A 6 -18.88 -46.34 -10.10
CA GLN A 6 -17.51 -46.55 -9.65
C GLN A 6 -16.61 -47.05 -10.79
N TYR A 7 -17.10 -47.96 -11.63
CA TYR A 7 -16.37 -48.42 -12.81
C TYR A 7 -16.07 -47.30 -13.81
N LEU A 8 -17.03 -46.42 -14.09
CA LEU A 8 -16.86 -45.27 -14.99
C LEU A 8 -15.87 -44.25 -14.43
N LYS A 9 -15.86 -44.06 -13.11
CA LYS A 9 -14.93 -43.17 -12.43
C LYS A 9 -13.48 -43.66 -12.52
N ASN A 10 -13.25 -44.92 -12.22
CA ASN A 10 -11.94 -45.58 -12.34
C ASN A 10 -11.43 -45.54 -13.82
N PHE A 11 -12.30 -45.72 -14.78
CA PHE A 11 -11.97 -45.70 -16.19
C PHE A 11 -11.61 -44.26 -16.70
N SER A 12 -12.22 -43.23 -16.10
CA SER A 12 -11.87 -41.85 -16.35
C SER A 12 -10.51 -41.46 -15.77
N GLU A 13 -10.20 -41.93 -14.56
CA GLU A 13 -8.90 -41.68 -13.90
C GLU A 13 -7.76 -42.34 -14.67
N TRP A 14 -7.92 -43.56 -15.09
CA TRP A 14 -6.95 -44.28 -15.92
C TRP A 14 -6.66 -43.60 -17.26
N ARG A 15 -7.67 -43.01 -17.93
CA ARG A 15 -7.47 -42.21 -19.14
C ARG A 15 -6.75 -40.91 -18.88
N ASN A 16 -6.96 -40.30 -17.71
CA ASN A 16 -6.23 -39.09 -17.31
C ASN A 16 -4.74 -39.36 -17.11
N GLU A 17 -4.38 -40.47 -16.45
CA GLU A 17 -2.97 -40.84 -16.29
C GLU A 17 -2.28 -41.13 -17.61
N ARG A 18 -2.95 -41.82 -18.54
CA ARG A 18 -2.43 -42.03 -19.87
C ARG A 18 -2.34 -40.74 -20.72
N ALA A 19 -3.21 -39.78 -20.50
CA ALA A 19 -3.11 -38.45 -21.12
C ALA A 19 -1.87 -37.69 -20.64
N LYS A 20 -1.52 -37.75 -19.36
CA LYS A 20 -0.27 -37.19 -18.82
C LYS A 20 0.96 -37.82 -19.49
N GLN A 21 0.98 -39.15 -19.58
CA GLN A 21 2.09 -39.86 -20.24
C GLN A 21 2.25 -39.50 -21.72
N ILE A 22 1.15 -39.15 -22.43
CA ILE A 22 1.22 -38.62 -23.78
C ILE A 22 1.92 -37.27 -23.78
N LEU A 23 1.59 -36.37 -22.86
CA LEU A 23 2.20 -35.06 -22.74
C LEU A 23 3.69 -35.11 -22.34
N GLU A 24 4.12 -36.14 -21.61
CA GLU A 24 5.55 -36.38 -21.31
C GLU A 24 6.36 -36.75 -22.56
N LYS A 25 5.73 -37.41 -23.54
CA LYS A 25 6.36 -37.75 -24.83
C LYS A 25 6.42 -36.56 -25.80
N GLY A 26 5.41 -35.71 -25.78
CA GLY A 26 5.33 -34.56 -26.67
C GLY A 26 3.99 -33.83 -26.58
N ASN A 27 4.04 -32.55 -26.86
CA ASN A 27 2.83 -31.71 -26.85
C ASN A 27 1.94 -31.98 -28.09
N PRO A 28 0.62 -31.83 -27.96
CA PRO A 28 -0.28 -31.74 -29.10
C PRO A 28 0.09 -30.57 -30.03
N GLU A 29 0.18 -30.84 -31.31
CA GLU A 29 0.45 -29.82 -32.33
C GLU A 29 -0.86 -29.36 -32.95
N SER A 30 -1.17 -28.07 -32.99
CA SER A 30 -2.31 -27.50 -33.69
C SER A 30 -1.99 -27.45 -35.21
N ILE A 31 -2.81 -28.04 -36.03
CA ILE A 31 -2.71 -27.99 -37.49
C ILE A 31 -3.50 -26.80 -38.01
N ASP A 32 -4.70 -26.60 -37.49
CA ASP A 32 -5.61 -25.50 -37.79
C ASP A 32 -6.44 -25.13 -36.54
N GLU A 33 -7.43 -24.26 -36.71
CA GLU A 33 -8.27 -23.77 -35.60
C GLU A 33 -9.07 -24.88 -34.90
N PHE A 34 -9.34 -26.00 -35.59
CA PHE A 34 -10.20 -27.07 -35.09
C PHE A 34 -9.50 -28.42 -34.95
N THR A 35 -8.25 -28.56 -35.40
CA THR A 35 -7.58 -29.86 -35.55
C THR A 35 -6.24 -29.90 -34.83
N TYR A 36 -6.04 -30.91 -34.00
CA TYR A 36 -4.81 -31.21 -33.31
C TYR A 36 -4.23 -32.54 -33.75
N LEU A 37 -2.89 -32.61 -33.81
CA LEU A 37 -2.13 -33.83 -33.98
C LEU A 37 -1.55 -34.27 -32.66
N VAL A 38 -2.03 -35.38 -32.09
CA VAL A 38 -1.68 -35.84 -30.75
C VAL A 38 -0.81 -37.08 -30.82
N PRO A 39 0.36 -37.11 -30.15
CA PRO A 39 1.24 -38.28 -30.12
C PRO A 39 0.56 -39.51 -29.52
N SER A 40 0.94 -40.68 -30.03
CA SER A 40 0.53 -41.95 -29.43
C SER A 40 1.37 -42.23 -28.17
N GLN A 41 0.75 -42.87 -27.15
CA GLN A 41 1.44 -43.28 -25.94
C GLN A 41 2.52 -44.34 -26.22
N ASN A 42 2.24 -45.34 -27.12
CA ASN A 42 3.03 -46.55 -27.27
C ASN A 42 3.69 -46.71 -28.63
N SER A 43 3.57 -45.75 -29.54
CA SER A 43 4.13 -45.79 -30.90
C SER A 43 4.46 -44.39 -31.38
N ASP A 44 5.18 -44.29 -32.50
CA ASP A 44 5.49 -43.01 -33.14
C ASP A 44 4.33 -42.44 -33.97
N LYS A 45 3.16 -43.10 -33.94
CA LYS A 45 1.95 -42.59 -34.61
C LYS A 45 1.41 -41.35 -33.90
N LYS A 46 0.85 -40.46 -34.69
CA LYS A 46 0.05 -39.32 -34.21
C LYS A 46 -1.40 -39.54 -34.64
N TYR A 47 -2.34 -39.05 -33.82
CA TYR A 47 -3.78 -39.16 -34.07
C TYR A 47 -4.37 -37.77 -34.29
N HIS A 48 -5.22 -37.63 -35.30
CA HIS A 48 -6.00 -36.43 -35.46
C HIS A 48 -7.12 -36.37 -34.43
N VAL A 49 -7.25 -35.24 -33.83
CA VAL A 49 -8.34 -34.91 -32.90
C VAL A 49 -8.96 -33.60 -33.38
N THR A 50 -10.24 -33.64 -33.69
CA THR A 50 -10.99 -32.46 -34.16
C THR A 50 -11.96 -31.98 -33.08
N HIS A 51 -12.18 -30.67 -33.05
CA HIS A 51 -13.12 -30.02 -32.17
C HIS A 51 -13.87 -28.91 -32.93
N ILE A 52 -15.00 -29.25 -33.55
CA ILE A 52 -15.89 -28.25 -34.17
C ILE A 52 -17.02 -27.93 -33.20
N ASP A 53 -17.99 -28.81 -33.02
CA ASP A 53 -19.04 -28.72 -32.00
C ASP A 53 -18.75 -29.65 -30.81
N THR A 54 -18.17 -30.81 -31.11
CA THR A 54 -17.78 -31.83 -30.12
C THR A 54 -16.40 -32.38 -30.48
N TYR A 55 -15.70 -32.92 -29.47
CA TYR A 55 -14.41 -33.56 -29.72
C TYR A 55 -14.59 -34.91 -30.44
N SER A 56 -13.80 -35.13 -31.48
CA SER A 56 -13.68 -36.38 -32.21
C SER A 56 -12.21 -36.84 -32.29
N CYS A 57 -11.96 -38.14 -32.34
CA CYS A 57 -10.60 -38.69 -32.43
C CYS A 57 -10.57 -39.95 -33.27
N GLU A 58 -9.54 -40.12 -34.09
CA GLU A 58 -9.38 -41.28 -34.98
C GLU A 58 -8.98 -42.58 -34.25
N CYS A 59 -8.62 -42.52 -32.95
CA CYS A 59 -8.14 -43.70 -32.22
C CYS A 59 -9.25 -44.73 -31.98
N GLU A 60 -8.86 -46.01 -31.94
CA GLU A 60 -9.78 -47.13 -31.71
C GLU A 60 -10.56 -47.05 -30.39
N ASP A 61 -9.93 -46.52 -29.32
CA ASP A 61 -10.62 -46.32 -28.04
C ASP A 61 -11.77 -45.29 -28.17
N PHE A 62 -11.58 -44.26 -28.97
CA PHE A 62 -12.66 -43.29 -29.20
C PHE A 62 -13.77 -43.91 -30.02
N LYS A 63 -13.44 -44.54 -31.16
CA LYS A 63 -14.42 -45.15 -32.05
C LYS A 63 -15.29 -46.21 -31.38
N ARG A 64 -14.67 -47.08 -30.58
CA ARG A 64 -15.38 -48.20 -29.94
C ARG A 64 -16.06 -47.87 -28.63
N ARG A 65 -15.52 -46.94 -27.85
CA ARG A 65 -15.93 -46.77 -26.44
C ARG A 65 -16.41 -45.36 -26.08
N CYS A 66 -16.08 -44.33 -26.86
CA CYS A 66 -16.35 -42.95 -26.52
C CYS A 66 -17.39 -42.30 -27.46
N ALA A 67 -17.33 -42.58 -28.76
CA ALA A 67 -18.22 -42.00 -29.76
C ALA A 67 -19.69 -42.17 -29.37
N GLY A 68 -20.47 -41.09 -29.43
CA GLY A 68 -21.89 -41.09 -29.08
C GLY A 68 -22.24 -41.24 -27.59
N LYS A 69 -21.24 -41.34 -26.71
CA LYS A 69 -21.46 -41.57 -25.23
C LYS A 69 -21.01 -40.40 -24.34
N ASN A 70 -20.70 -39.28 -24.93
CA ASN A 70 -20.17 -38.11 -24.19
C ASN A 70 -18.92 -38.43 -23.33
N LEU A 71 -18.05 -39.34 -23.80
CA LEU A 71 -16.83 -39.77 -23.16
C LEU A 71 -15.60 -39.37 -23.95
N TYR A 72 -14.52 -39.01 -23.30
CA TYR A 72 -13.27 -38.64 -23.93
C TYR A 72 -12.22 -39.75 -23.84
N CYS A 73 -11.54 -40.01 -24.94
CA CYS A 73 -10.38 -40.89 -24.96
C CYS A 73 -9.14 -40.17 -24.38
N LYS A 74 -8.05 -40.90 -24.19
CA LYS A 74 -6.79 -40.35 -23.66
C LYS A 74 -6.20 -39.21 -24.52
N HIS A 75 -6.38 -39.20 -25.83
CA HIS A 75 -5.86 -38.18 -26.74
C HIS A 75 -6.65 -36.86 -26.60
N ILE A 76 -7.97 -36.91 -26.50
CA ILE A 76 -8.81 -35.73 -26.23
C ILE A 76 -8.47 -35.18 -24.83
N LYS A 77 -8.32 -36.06 -23.85
CA LYS A 77 -7.92 -35.62 -22.48
C LYS A 77 -6.52 -35.00 -22.45
N ALA A 78 -5.59 -35.44 -23.30
CA ALA A 78 -4.28 -34.84 -23.43
C ALA A 78 -4.37 -33.39 -23.95
N ILE A 79 -5.24 -33.12 -24.93
CA ILE A 79 -5.50 -31.73 -25.42
C ILE A 79 -6.07 -30.87 -24.28
N LEU A 80 -7.13 -31.35 -23.62
CA LEU A 80 -7.76 -30.60 -22.53
C LEU A 80 -6.78 -30.28 -21.38
N LEU A 81 -5.88 -31.19 -21.04
CA LEU A 81 -4.82 -30.97 -20.06
C LEU A 81 -3.78 -29.97 -20.58
N PHE A 82 -3.38 -30.09 -21.83
CA PHE A 82 -2.42 -29.21 -22.49
C PHE A 82 -2.93 -27.76 -22.56
N GLU A 83 -4.17 -27.58 -23.00
CA GLU A 83 -4.81 -26.24 -23.02
C GLU A 83 -4.92 -25.63 -21.62
N LYS A 84 -5.30 -26.43 -20.64
CA LYS A 84 -5.34 -26.00 -19.24
C LYS A 84 -3.96 -25.58 -18.72
N LEU A 85 -2.92 -26.33 -19.04
CA LEU A 85 -1.54 -26.00 -18.70
C LEU A 85 -1.04 -24.76 -19.44
N LYS A 86 -1.40 -24.64 -20.74
CA LYS A 86 -1.06 -23.46 -21.55
C LYS A 86 -1.73 -22.20 -21.00
N ILE A 87 -3.01 -22.23 -20.64
CA ILE A 87 -3.74 -21.14 -20.03
C ILE A 87 -3.09 -20.77 -18.67
N SER A 88 -2.76 -21.75 -17.83
CA SER A 88 -2.10 -21.46 -16.55
C SER A 88 -0.71 -20.86 -16.75
N TYR A 89 0.05 -21.32 -17.73
CA TYR A 89 1.37 -20.77 -18.06
C TYR A 89 1.25 -19.34 -18.63
N GLU A 90 0.30 -19.08 -19.53
CA GLU A 90 0.03 -17.75 -20.08
C GLU A 90 -0.44 -16.76 -18.99
N ILE A 91 -1.23 -17.24 -18.03
CA ILE A 91 -1.61 -16.44 -16.85
C ILE A 91 -0.38 -16.16 -16.00
N GLU A 92 0.47 -17.15 -15.74
CA GLU A 92 1.72 -16.95 -14.99
C GLU A 92 2.69 -16.01 -15.72
N GLU A 93 2.82 -16.09 -17.06
CA GLU A 93 3.63 -15.16 -17.83
C GLU A 93 3.05 -13.75 -17.90
N LYS A 94 1.74 -13.60 -18.03
CA LYS A 94 1.08 -12.27 -17.98
C LYS A 94 1.15 -11.62 -16.60
N VAL A 95 1.17 -12.41 -15.53
CA VAL A 95 1.33 -11.91 -14.16
C VAL A 95 2.80 -11.58 -13.82
N LYS A 96 3.76 -12.38 -14.31
CA LYS A 96 5.20 -12.12 -14.14
C LYS A 96 5.66 -10.74 -14.66
N PRO A 97 5.28 -10.27 -15.87
CA PRO A 97 5.67 -8.95 -16.33
C PRO A 97 5.12 -7.81 -15.50
N GLN A 98 3.94 -7.93 -14.91
CA GLN A 98 3.40 -6.90 -14.01
C GLN A 98 4.21 -6.80 -12.71
N ILE A 99 4.74 -7.90 -12.22
CA ILE A 99 5.63 -7.93 -11.04
C ILE A 99 7.04 -7.47 -11.42
N GLU A 100 7.55 -7.81 -12.61
CA GLU A 100 8.87 -7.37 -13.11
C GLU A 100 8.89 -5.88 -13.47
N LEU A 101 7.81 -5.30 -13.97
CA LEU A 101 7.64 -3.84 -14.13
C LEU A 101 7.73 -3.07 -12.80
N ILE A 102 7.66 -3.77 -11.67
CA ILE A 102 7.86 -3.26 -10.33
C ILE A 102 9.35 -3.29 -9.92
N VAL A 103 10.27 -3.85 -10.71
CA VAL A 103 11.71 -3.84 -10.43
C VAL A 103 12.25 -2.43 -10.65
N GLU A 104 12.50 -1.76 -9.55
CA GLU A 104 13.06 -0.41 -9.52
C GLU A 104 14.56 -0.45 -9.84
N LYS A 105 15.03 0.53 -10.62
CA LYS A 105 16.47 0.80 -10.69
C LYS A 105 16.96 1.21 -9.28
N PRO A 106 18.09 0.70 -8.81
CA PRO A 106 18.69 1.18 -7.57
C PRO A 106 18.98 2.67 -7.67
N LEU A 107 18.80 3.39 -6.57
CA LEU A 107 19.12 4.83 -6.50
C LEU A 107 20.61 5.09 -6.68
N ASP A 108 21.46 4.17 -6.20
CA ASP A 108 22.92 4.25 -6.33
C ASP A 108 23.52 2.83 -6.41
N ASP A 109 24.56 2.67 -7.25
CA ASP A 109 25.35 1.46 -7.35
C ASP A 109 26.44 1.43 -6.26
N CYS A 110 26.06 1.58 -5.00
CA CYS A 110 26.99 1.58 -3.86
C CYS A 110 26.51 0.68 -2.72
N CYS A 111 27.42 0.34 -1.83
CA CYS A 111 27.12 -0.43 -0.62
C CYS A 111 26.23 0.37 0.34
N PRO A 112 25.06 -0.14 0.78
CA PRO A 112 24.18 0.55 1.71
C PRO A 112 24.71 0.60 3.16
N TYR A 113 25.88 0.06 3.43
CA TYR A 113 26.48 0.00 4.77
C TYR A 113 27.70 0.92 4.93
N CYS A 114 28.51 1.08 3.88
CA CYS A 114 29.74 1.89 3.91
C CYS A 114 29.86 2.84 2.72
N ALA A 115 28.82 2.97 1.90
CA ALA A 115 28.76 3.80 0.70
C ALA A 115 29.84 3.51 -0.37
N SER A 116 30.63 2.44 -0.22
CA SER A 116 31.65 2.05 -1.19
C SER A 116 31.03 1.63 -2.53
N LYS A 117 31.66 2.01 -3.63
CA LYS A 117 31.36 1.55 -5.00
C LYS A 117 32.01 0.21 -5.34
N ASN A 118 32.90 -0.31 -4.47
CA ASN A 118 33.62 -1.57 -4.70
C ASN A 118 32.72 -2.78 -4.36
N ILE A 119 31.72 -3.02 -5.20
CA ILE A 119 30.74 -4.08 -5.05
C ILE A 119 30.80 -5.08 -6.19
N ILE A 120 30.68 -6.36 -5.89
CA ILE A 120 30.66 -7.45 -6.87
C ILE A 120 29.34 -8.21 -6.81
N LYS A 121 28.90 -8.77 -7.94
CA LYS A 121 27.74 -9.68 -8.00
C LYS A 121 28.02 -10.94 -7.18
N PHE A 122 27.07 -11.33 -6.32
CA PHE A 122 27.16 -12.47 -5.41
C PHE A 122 25.95 -13.40 -5.55
N GLY A 123 25.72 -13.90 -6.76
CA GLY A 123 24.63 -14.82 -7.06
C GLY A 123 23.23 -14.16 -7.03
N VAL A 124 22.22 -14.95 -7.36
CA VAL A 124 20.81 -14.54 -7.46
C VAL A 124 19.99 -15.24 -6.38
N ARG A 125 19.08 -14.51 -5.76
CA ARG A 125 18.10 -15.06 -4.81
C ARG A 125 16.72 -15.08 -5.44
N GLN A 126 16.09 -16.26 -5.47
CA GLN A 126 14.67 -16.38 -5.81
C GLN A 126 13.81 -15.88 -4.66
N THR A 127 12.81 -15.03 -4.94
CA THR A 127 11.82 -14.53 -3.98
C THR A 127 10.43 -14.63 -4.58
N GLN A 128 9.37 -14.48 -3.78
CA GLN A 128 7.99 -14.41 -4.29
C GLN A 128 7.76 -13.26 -5.30
N ILE A 129 8.61 -12.23 -5.27
CA ILE A 129 8.53 -11.04 -6.13
C ILE A 129 9.48 -11.17 -7.34
N GLY A 130 10.04 -12.36 -7.60
CA GLY A 130 10.97 -12.62 -8.69
C GLY A 130 12.43 -12.79 -8.24
N LYS A 131 13.33 -12.89 -9.21
CA LYS A 131 14.78 -13.06 -9.01
C LYS A 131 15.40 -11.73 -8.57
N LYS A 132 16.19 -11.74 -7.48
CA LYS A 132 16.95 -10.55 -7.01
C LYS A 132 18.44 -10.82 -7.05
N GLN A 133 19.20 -9.95 -7.76
CA GLN A 133 20.66 -9.98 -7.77
C GLN A 133 21.18 -9.60 -6.38
N ARG A 134 22.04 -10.43 -5.81
CA ARG A 134 22.78 -10.13 -4.58
C ARG A 134 24.15 -9.56 -4.93
N PHE A 135 24.66 -8.72 -4.05
CA PHE A 135 25.98 -8.11 -4.13
C PHE A 135 26.75 -8.36 -2.84
N ASN A 136 28.08 -8.37 -2.96
CA ASN A 136 28.99 -8.35 -1.82
C ASN A 136 29.86 -7.09 -1.93
N CYS A 137 29.96 -6.33 -0.85
CA CYS A 137 30.91 -5.23 -0.77
C CYS A 137 32.30 -5.78 -0.41
N LYS A 138 33.31 -5.43 -1.19
CA LYS A 138 34.72 -5.85 -0.92
C LYS A 138 35.30 -5.11 0.29
N ASP A 139 34.84 -3.89 0.57
CA ASP A 139 35.42 -3.06 1.64
C ASP A 139 34.90 -3.41 3.03
N CYS A 140 33.58 -3.63 3.17
CA CYS A 140 32.98 -3.99 4.45
C CYS A 140 32.51 -5.46 4.55
N ASN A 141 32.74 -6.25 3.51
CA ASN A 141 32.39 -7.67 3.36
C ASN A 141 30.91 -8.02 3.65
N LYS A 142 29.99 -7.04 3.54
CA LYS A 142 28.57 -7.24 3.75
C LYS A 142 27.85 -7.60 2.46
N LYS A 143 26.95 -8.58 2.55
CA LYS A 143 26.11 -9.03 1.44
C LYS A 143 24.76 -8.33 1.47
N PHE A 144 24.29 -7.84 0.32
CA PHE A 144 23.04 -7.07 0.20
C PHE A 144 22.39 -7.24 -1.17
N VAL A 145 21.22 -6.67 -1.32
CA VAL A 145 20.51 -6.49 -2.58
C VAL A 145 20.38 -4.99 -2.81
N LEU A 146 20.72 -4.52 -4.00
CA LEU A 146 20.47 -3.13 -4.39
C LEU A 146 18.97 -2.91 -4.45
N SER A 147 18.46 -2.07 -3.57
CA SER A 147 17.06 -1.69 -3.47
C SER A 147 16.97 -0.27 -2.93
N PRO A 148 16.08 0.57 -3.45
CA PRO A 148 15.82 1.90 -2.91
C PRO A 148 15.46 1.85 -1.41
N ILE A 149 14.85 0.75 -0.98
CA ILE A 149 14.49 0.53 0.43
C ILE A 149 15.25 -0.68 0.98
N PRO A 150 16.31 -0.48 1.76
CA PRO A 150 17.07 -1.59 2.33
C PRO A 150 16.26 -2.38 3.38
N ARG A 151 16.51 -3.67 3.45
CA ARG A 151 16.00 -4.60 4.48
C ARG A 151 14.48 -4.76 4.56
N ILE A 152 13.77 -4.71 3.43
CA ILE A 152 12.36 -5.09 3.37
C ILE A 152 12.14 -6.33 2.51
N LYS A 153 11.07 -7.08 2.83
CA LYS A 153 10.59 -8.23 2.04
C LYS A 153 9.69 -7.80 0.88
N GLY A 154 9.93 -6.65 0.29
CA GLY A 154 9.12 -6.08 -0.77
C GLY A 154 9.94 -5.15 -1.65
N ASN A 155 9.25 -4.33 -2.44
CA ASN A 155 9.83 -3.21 -3.16
C ASN A 155 9.09 -1.92 -2.78
N ALA A 156 9.60 -0.77 -3.22
CA ALA A 156 9.03 0.52 -2.88
C ALA A 156 7.61 0.68 -3.40
N LYS A 157 7.30 0.19 -4.59
CA LYS A 157 5.95 0.27 -5.16
C LYS A 157 4.93 -0.51 -4.35
N LEU A 158 5.25 -1.74 -3.89
CA LEU A 158 4.37 -2.52 -3.02
C LEU A 158 4.15 -1.85 -1.67
N VAL A 159 5.19 -1.23 -1.11
CA VAL A 159 5.07 -0.44 0.12
C VAL A 159 4.15 0.76 -0.10
N CYS A 160 4.35 1.51 -1.17
CA CYS A 160 3.51 2.65 -1.53
C CYS A 160 2.06 2.25 -1.78
N LEU A 161 1.83 1.12 -2.46
CA LEU A 161 0.49 0.57 -2.68
C LEU A 161 -0.18 0.16 -1.36
N ALA A 162 0.56 -0.50 -0.46
CA ALA A 162 0.06 -0.83 0.87
C ALA A 162 -0.31 0.41 1.69
N MET A 163 0.50 1.47 1.61
CA MET A 163 0.22 2.75 2.26
C MET A 163 -1.02 3.42 1.66
N ASP A 164 -1.14 3.44 0.33
CA ASP A 164 -2.30 4.04 -0.35
C ASP A 164 -3.60 3.34 0.03
N TYR A 165 -3.65 2.02 -0.03
CA TYR A 165 -4.80 1.22 0.40
C TYR A 165 -5.14 1.46 1.87
N PHE A 166 -4.12 1.50 2.73
CA PHE A 166 -4.32 1.71 4.17
C PHE A 166 -4.93 3.08 4.47
N TYR A 167 -4.39 4.17 3.90
CA TYR A 167 -4.91 5.52 4.14
C TYR A 167 -6.23 5.81 3.42
N LYS A 168 -6.58 5.01 2.41
CA LYS A 168 -7.90 4.99 1.77
C LYS A 168 -8.94 4.13 2.52
N GLY A 169 -8.56 3.48 3.61
CA GLY A 169 -9.49 2.87 4.52
C GLY A 169 -9.44 1.34 4.63
N LEU A 170 -8.61 0.63 3.86
CA LEU A 170 -8.52 -0.83 3.99
C LEU A 170 -7.81 -1.23 5.29
N SER A 171 -8.21 -2.36 5.86
CA SER A 171 -7.49 -2.96 6.98
C SER A 171 -6.21 -3.66 6.50
N TYR A 172 -5.26 -3.93 7.41
CA TYR A 172 -4.04 -4.67 7.06
C TYR A 172 -4.31 -6.07 6.53
N ARG A 173 -5.42 -6.70 6.95
CA ARG A 173 -5.84 -8.02 6.46
C ARG A 173 -6.42 -7.93 5.07
N ASP A 174 -7.26 -6.94 4.80
CA ASP A 174 -7.82 -6.72 3.46
C ASP A 174 -6.71 -6.39 2.46
N ILE A 175 -5.70 -5.60 2.86
CA ILE A 175 -4.53 -5.32 2.01
C ILE A 175 -3.73 -6.60 1.72
N ALA A 176 -3.56 -7.48 2.71
CA ALA A 176 -2.89 -8.76 2.51
C ALA A 176 -3.67 -9.65 1.53
N ASP A 177 -4.99 -9.66 1.65
CA ASP A 177 -5.88 -10.38 0.73
C ASP A 177 -5.83 -9.81 -0.69
N GLN A 178 -5.87 -8.48 -0.84
CA GLN A 178 -5.69 -7.82 -2.15
C GLN A 178 -4.35 -8.21 -2.80
N PHE A 179 -3.27 -8.25 -2.03
CA PHE A 179 -1.96 -8.66 -2.56
C PHE A 179 -1.95 -10.12 -3.01
N LYS A 180 -2.65 -11.00 -2.29
CA LYS A 180 -2.81 -12.40 -2.67
C LYS A 180 -3.67 -12.55 -3.94
N GLN A 181 -4.84 -11.89 -3.98
CA GLN A 181 -5.78 -12.02 -5.09
C GLN A 181 -5.26 -11.42 -6.41
N PHE A 182 -4.71 -10.21 -6.36
CA PHE A 182 -4.33 -9.48 -7.59
C PHE A 182 -2.87 -9.67 -8.01
N TYR A 183 -1.99 -10.02 -7.07
CA TYR A 183 -0.55 -10.11 -7.34
C TYR A 183 0.04 -11.49 -7.02
N GLY A 184 -0.75 -12.44 -6.52
CA GLY A 184 -0.26 -13.75 -6.09
C GLY A 184 0.76 -13.69 -4.94
N LEU A 185 0.79 -12.58 -4.17
CA LEU A 185 1.77 -12.35 -3.11
C LEU A 185 1.18 -12.71 -1.75
N GLU A 186 1.66 -13.76 -1.15
CA GLU A 186 1.29 -14.13 0.22
C GLU A 186 2.11 -13.35 1.26
N LEU A 187 1.53 -12.24 1.73
CA LEU A 187 2.11 -11.40 2.77
C LEU A 187 1.28 -11.47 4.04
N HIS A 188 1.94 -11.71 5.16
CA HIS A 188 1.26 -11.62 6.45
C HIS A 188 0.90 -10.17 6.77
N HIS A 189 -0.32 -9.92 7.27
CA HIS A 189 -0.83 -8.58 7.58
C HIS A 189 0.07 -7.77 8.53
N GLU A 190 0.84 -8.42 9.41
CA GLU A 190 1.82 -7.76 10.28
C GLU A 190 3.02 -7.19 9.50
N THR A 191 3.39 -7.79 8.36
CA THR A 191 4.41 -7.22 7.46
C THR A 191 3.93 -5.89 6.88
N ILE A 192 2.67 -5.84 6.46
CA ILE A 192 2.03 -4.63 5.94
C ILE A 192 1.94 -3.56 7.04
N ARG A 193 1.53 -3.93 8.26
CA ARG A 193 1.50 -3.02 9.40
C ARG A 193 2.88 -2.40 9.67
N ARG A 194 3.94 -3.21 9.65
CA ARG A 194 5.32 -2.73 9.83
C ARG A 194 5.73 -1.77 8.73
N TRP A 195 5.37 -2.04 7.48
CA TRP A 195 5.65 -1.12 6.38
C TRP A 195 4.97 0.22 6.59
N VAL A 196 3.66 0.22 6.80
CA VAL A 196 2.88 1.44 6.99
C VAL A 196 3.44 2.27 8.14
N LEU A 197 3.65 1.69 9.32
CA LEU A 197 4.13 2.43 10.49
C LEU A 197 5.58 2.93 10.32
N LYS A 198 6.46 2.12 9.74
CA LYS A 198 7.86 2.49 9.50
C LYS A 198 7.96 3.66 8.52
N PHE A 199 7.31 3.53 7.37
CA PHE A 199 7.47 4.52 6.30
C PHE A 199 6.66 5.78 6.54
N SER A 200 5.52 5.73 7.21
CA SER A 200 4.83 6.92 7.71
C SER A 200 5.74 7.76 8.62
N LYS A 201 6.47 7.12 9.53
CA LYS A 201 7.43 7.81 10.40
C LYS A 201 8.59 8.42 9.63
N VAL A 202 9.13 7.74 8.61
CA VAL A 202 10.23 8.25 7.77
C VAL A 202 9.76 9.47 6.98
N MET A 203 8.62 9.38 6.32
CA MET A 203 8.03 10.47 5.56
C MET A 203 7.61 11.65 6.43
N GLU A 204 7.12 11.39 7.63
CA GLU A 204 6.76 12.44 8.59
C GLU A 204 7.99 13.24 9.04
N LYS A 205 9.11 12.56 9.33
CA LYS A 205 10.38 13.23 9.64
C LYS A 205 10.82 14.13 8.49
N TYR A 206 10.78 13.62 7.26
CA TYR A 206 11.12 14.40 6.08
C TYR A 206 10.17 15.59 5.88
N SER A 207 8.85 15.38 6.05
CA SER A 207 7.86 16.44 5.91
C SER A 207 8.09 17.64 6.84
N LYS A 208 8.72 17.41 7.99
CA LYS A 208 9.11 18.48 8.94
C LYS A 208 10.28 19.35 8.47
N THR A 209 11.07 18.89 7.50
CA THR A 209 12.15 19.69 6.89
C THR A 209 11.65 20.61 5.78
N LEU A 210 10.39 20.42 5.36
CA LEU A 210 9.77 21.20 4.29
C LEU A 210 9.01 22.38 4.87
N THR A 211 9.25 23.58 4.33
CA THR A 211 8.58 24.82 4.78
C THR A 211 7.43 25.17 3.85
N PRO A 212 6.17 25.06 4.28
CA PRO A 212 5.01 25.39 3.47
C PRO A 212 4.84 26.93 3.36
N LYS A 213 4.44 27.41 2.19
CA LYS A 213 3.99 28.79 2.01
C LYS A 213 2.51 28.89 2.36
N THR A 214 2.19 29.34 3.59
CA THR A 214 0.82 29.44 4.10
C THR A 214 0.22 30.82 3.86
N CYS A 215 -1.11 30.94 3.98
CA CYS A 215 -1.80 32.23 3.91
C CYS A 215 -1.70 33.07 5.21
N GLY A 216 -1.14 32.50 6.27
CA GLY A 216 -1.03 33.15 7.57
C GLY A 216 -2.29 33.13 8.43
N VAL A 217 -3.36 32.49 7.99
CA VAL A 217 -4.58 32.25 8.78
C VAL A 217 -4.67 30.78 9.11
N TRP A 218 -4.68 30.44 10.40
CA TRP A 218 -4.75 29.04 10.86
C TRP A 218 -6.09 28.71 11.48
N ASN A 219 -6.61 27.53 11.17
CA ASN A 219 -7.71 26.93 11.92
C ASN A 219 -7.12 25.92 12.91
N ALA A 220 -7.61 25.92 14.15
CA ALA A 220 -7.25 24.92 15.13
C ALA A 220 -8.50 24.34 15.79
N ASP A 221 -8.48 23.01 15.97
CA ASP A 221 -9.55 22.28 16.63
C ASP A 221 -9.03 20.89 17.04
N GLU A 222 -9.74 20.23 17.97
CA GLU A 222 -9.41 18.87 18.36
C GLU A 222 -10.50 17.87 17.98
N THR A 223 -10.07 16.63 17.75
CA THR A 223 -10.97 15.50 17.49
C THR A 223 -10.69 14.35 18.45
N LEU A 224 -11.72 13.54 18.70
CA LEU A 224 -11.65 12.34 19.51
C LEU A 224 -11.37 11.12 18.65
N ILE A 225 -10.34 10.36 19.01
CA ILE A 225 -9.98 9.12 18.32
C ILE A 225 -10.09 7.95 19.30
N LEU A 226 -10.86 6.94 18.91
CA LEU A 226 -11.07 5.72 19.70
C LEU A 226 -9.74 4.98 19.87
N THR A 227 -9.43 4.58 21.10
CA THR A 227 -8.20 3.86 21.45
C THR A 227 -8.47 2.45 21.95
N LYS A 228 -7.48 1.57 21.81
CA LYS A 228 -7.48 0.20 22.37
C LYS A 228 -6.72 0.12 23.70
N ARG A 229 -6.42 1.25 24.33
CA ARG A 229 -5.92 1.26 25.69
C ARG A 229 -7.06 0.82 26.60
N GLY A 230 -6.77 -0.06 27.54
CA GLY A 230 -7.78 -0.56 28.48
C GLY A 230 -8.54 0.58 29.17
N LYS A 231 -9.76 0.29 29.61
CA LYS A 231 -10.63 1.22 30.30
C LYS A 231 -9.88 1.92 31.45
N ASP A 232 -10.02 3.22 31.53
CA ASP A 232 -9.50 3.97 32.69
C ASP A 232 -10.27 3.55 33.93
N LYS A 233 -9.55 3.11 34.98
CA LYS A 233 -10.16 2.73 36.27
C LYS A 233 -11.01 3.86 36.86
N LYS A 234 -10.62 5.15 36.63
CA LYS A 234 -11.36 6.34 37.08
C LYS A 234 -12.47 6.79 36.15
N ASN A 235 -12.44 6.40 34.86
CA ASN A 235 -13.41 6.79 33.83
C ASN A 235 -13.59 5.67 32.82
N PRO A 236 -14.34 4.60 33.15
CA PRO A 236 -14.47 3.41 32.30
C PRO A 236 -15.08 3.66 30.93
N ASN A 237 -15.73 4.80 30.70
CA ASN A 237 -16.34 5.18 29.43
C ASN A 237 -15.45 6.07 28.54
N LYS A 238 -14.24 6.44 28.98
CA LYS A 238 -13.30 7.26 28.17
C LYS A 238 -12.30 6.37 27.46
N GLU A 239 -12.68 5.85 26.30
CA GLU A 239 -11.82 5.09 25.40
C GLU A 239 -11.24 5.96 24.27
N TYR A 240 -11.16 7.29 24.45
CA TYR A 240 -10.76 8.23 23.41
C TYR A 240 -9.52 9.01 23.81
N ASP A 241 -8.66 9.28 22.81
CA ASP A 241 -7.59 10.28 22.91
C ASP A 241 -8.00 11.56 22.15
N TYR A 242 -7.61 12.72 22.65
CA TYR A 242 -7.71 13.98 21.94
C TYR A 242 -6.54 14.14 20.96
N VAL A 243 -6.86 14.40 19.69
CA VAL A 243 -5.88 14.77 18.67
C VAL A 243 -6.16 16.20 18.23
N TRP A 244 -5.21 17.08 18.53
CA TRP A 244 -5.23 18.50 18.21
C TRP A 244 -4.67 18.72 16.82
N ASN A 245 -5.38 19.45 15.98
CA ASN A 245 -4.95 19.75 14.63
C ASN A 245 -4.83 21.27 14.46
N VAL A 246 -3.78 21.71 13.76
CA VAL A 246 -3.62 23.08 13.28
C VAL A 246 -3.42 23.02 11.78
N MET A 247 -4.24 23.77 11.03
CA MET A 247 -4.32 23.70 9.58
C MET A 247 -4.33 25.12 8.98
N ASP A 248 -3.60 25.32 7.88
CA ASP A 248 -3.70 26.55 7.11
C ASP A 248 -5.08 26.68 6.45
N ASN A 249 -5.72 27.83 6.61
CA ASN A 249 -7.10 28.05 6.18
C ASN A 249 -7.28 27.91 4.66
N LYS A 250 -6.36 28.42 3.85
CA LYS A 250 -6.48 28.44 2.38
C LYS A 250 -6.07 27.14 1.73
N SER A 251 -4.87 26.66 2.02
CA SER A 251 -4.31 25.45 1.40
C SER A 251 -4.85 24.16 1.98
N LYS A 252 -5.41 24.19 3.19
CA LYS A 252 -5.81 23.04 4.01
C LYS A 252 -4.62 22.14 4.43
N PHE A 253 -3.41 22.67 4.41
CA PHE A 253 -2.20 21.98 4.85
C PHE A 253 -2.20 21.85 6.38
N ILE A 254 -2.10 20.63 6.87
CA ILE A 254 -1.99 20.36 8.33
C ILE A 254 -0.57 20.68 8.78
N LEU A 255 -0.42 21.74 9.55
CA LEU A 255 0.86 22.17 10.14
C LEU A 255 1.25 21.28 11.31
N ALA A 256 0.32 21.01 12.21
CA ALA A 256 0.54 20.14 13.34
C ALA A 256 -0.66 19.21 13.59
N SER A 257 -0.38 18.00 14.05
CA SER A 257 -1.36 17.04 14.54
C SER A 257 -0.78 16.32 15.75
N LEU A 258 -1.30 16.60 16.95
CA LEU A 258 -0.71 16.19 18.20
C LEU A 258 -1.70 15.41 19.07
N ASN A 259 -1.30 14.23 19.49
CA ASN A 259 -2.05 13.44 20.47
C ASN A 259 -1.70 13.88 21.89
N SER A 260 -2.69 14.33 22.65
CA SER A 260 -2.54 14.66 24.08
C SER A 260 -3.06 13.55 25.02
N GLY A 261 -3.45 12.41 24.46
CA GLY A 261 -4.13 11.36 25.22
C GLY A 261 -5.49 11.86 25.71
N ARG A 262 -5.74 11.74 27.01
CA ARG A 262 -7.01 12.17 27.62
C ARG A 262 -7.00 13.63 28.11
N SER A 263 -5.87 14.32 27.98
CA SER A 263 -5.71 15.71 28.39
C SER A 263 -6.29 16.66 27.34
N ARG A 264 -6.98 17.70 27.82
CA ARG A 264 -7.51 18.80 27.00
C ARG A 264 -7.16 20.12 27.69
N SER A 265 -5.89 20.40 27.83
CA SER A 265 -5.37 21.53 28.62
C SER A 265 -4.78 22.64 27.75
N SER A 266 -4.57 23.83 28.34
CA SER A 266 -3.88 24.94 27.68
C SER A 266 -2.41 24.60 27.36
N LYS A 267 -1.79 23.68 28.09
CA LYS A 267 -0.44 23.16 27.77
C LYS A 267 -0.45 22.35 26.47
N ASP A 268 -1.52 21.61 26.19
CA ASP A 268 -1.65 20.84 24.95
C ASP A 268 -1.90 21.76 23.76
N ALA A 269 -2.74 22.78 23.93
CA ALA A 269 -2.92 23.85 22.94
C ALA A 269 -1.60 24.59 22.65
N GLN A 270 -0.83 24.91 23.70
CA GLN A 270 0.50 25.53 23.54
C GLN A 270 1.45 24.63 22.73
N LYS A 271 1.50 23.33 23.04
CA LYS A 271 2.37 22.38 22.31
C LYS A 271 2.01 22.32 20.83
N VAL A 272 0.72 22.22 20.47
CA VAL A 272 0.32 22.11 19.08
C VAL A 272 0.60 23.39 18.29
N PHE A 273 0.41 24.56 18.89
CA PHE A 273 0.79 25.84 18.27
C PHE A 273 2.29 25.98 18.09
N THR A 274 3.07 25.54 19.07
CA THR A 274 4.54 25.52 18.98
C THR A 274 5.02 24.62 17.84
N GLU A 275 4.45 23.41 17.70
CA GLU A 275 4.80 22.50 16.59
C GLU A 275 4.36 23.08 15.23
N ALA A 276 3.19 23.70 15.15
CA ALA A 276 2.74 24.36 13.92
C ALA A 276 3.67 25.53 13.53
N TYR A 277 4.13 26.31 14.51
CA TYR A 277 5.06 27.40 14.27
C TYR A 277 6.44 26.92 13.79
N LYS A 278 6.95 25.81 14.35
CA LYS A 278 8.21 25.20 13.89
C LYS A 278 8.14 24.78 12.41
N VAL A 279 7.00 24.26 11.96
CA VAL A 279 6.81 23.83 10.57
C VAL A 279 6.63 25.03 9.64
N ASN A 280 5.86 26.03 10.06
CA ASN A 280 5.57 27.20 9.23
C ASN A 280 6.72 28.22 9.22
N VAL A 281 7.57 28.24 10.26
CA VAL A 281 8.67 29.20 10.51
C VAL A 281 8.19 30.63 10.73
N LYS A 282 7.11 31.05 10.06
CA LYS A 282 6.50 32.39 10.20
C LYS A 282 5.32 32.34 11.15
N MET A 283 5.17 33.38 11.98
CA MET A 283 3.98 33.54 12.83
C MET A 283 2.72 33.69 11.97
N PRO A 284 1.58 33.15 12.40
CA PRO A 284 0.31 33.44 11.75
C PRO A 284 -0.15 34.86 12.05
N ASN A 285 -0.87 35.44 11.10
CA ASN A 285 -1.55 36.75 11.32
C ASN A 285 -2.81 36.53 12.18
N GLN A 286 -3.48 35.39 12.00
CA GLN A 286 -4.73 35.07 12.67
C GLN A 286 -4.85 33.57 12.98
N ILE A 287 -5.42 33.26 14.14
CA ILE A 287 -5.82 31.90 14.54
C ILE A 287 -7.33 31.90 14.78
N ILE A 288 -8.02 30.95 14.15
CA ILE A 288 -9.46 30.73 14.25
C ILE A 288 -9.68 29.42 14.99
N VAL A 289 -10.47 29.44 16.06
CA VAL A 289 -10.79 28.28 16.90
C VAL A 289 -12.26 28.25 17.25
N ASP A 290 -12.72 27.13 17.82
CA ASP A 290 -13.97 27.08 18.56
C ASP A 290 -13.91 27.88 19.88
N GLY A 291 -14.98 27.97 20.62
CA GLY A 291 -15.08 28.73 21.87
C GLY A 291 -14.30 28.16 23.07
N TYR A 292 -13.46 27.15 22.90
CA TYR A 292 -12.77 26.49 24.00
C TYR A 292 -11.61 27.33 24.57
N ARG A 293 -11.68 27.66 25.86
CA ARG A 293 -10.77 28.61 26.53
C ARG A 293 -9.29 28.20 26.48
N SER A 294 -8.98 26.91 26.46
CA SER A 294 -7.59 26.42 26.41
C SER A 294 -6.83 26.90 25.20
N TYR A 295 -7.51 27.15 24.06
CA TYR A 295 -6.85 27.69 22.87
C TYR A 295 -6.37 29.12 23.07
N GLU A 296 -7.15 29.97 23.75
CA GLU A 296 -6.75 31.34 24.02
C GLU A 296 -5.48 31.41 24.90
N ASP A 297 -5.48 30.62 25.97
CA ASP A 297 -4.32 30.54 26.85
C ASP A 297 -3.10 29.95 26.16
N GLY A 298 -3.28 28.90 25.34
CA GLY A 298 -2.21 28.30 24.56
C GLY A 298 -1.63 29.28 23.52
N CYS A 299 -2.49 29.98 22.78
CA CYS A 299 -2.09 31.01 21.83
C CYS A 299 -1.30 32.13 22.52
N ARG A 300 -1.81 32.63 23.63
CA ARG A 300 -1.15 33.66 24.41
C ARG A 300 0.25 33.25 24.87
N LYS A 301 0.41 32.03 25.39
CA LYS A 301 1.71 31.50 25.85
C LYS A 301 2.69 31.27 24.70
N THR A 302 2.21 30.93 23.50
CA THR A 302 3.08 30.63 22.35
C THR A 302 3.53 31.91 21.61
N PHE A 303 2.64 32.92 21.46
CA PHE A 303 2.84 34.05 20.55
C PHE A 303 2.92 35.42 21.24
N ARG A 304 3.17 35.47 22.54
CA ARG A 304 3.49 36.71 23.22
C ARG A 304 4.89 37.20 22.87
N ASN A 305 5.05 38.54 22.78
CA ASN A 305 6.36 39.14 22.88
C ASN A 305 6.83 39.14 24.38
N TRP A 306 8.06 39.52 24.59
CA TRP A 306 8.62 39.65 25.95
C TRP A 306 7.90 40.72 26.80
N ALA A 307 7.29 41.74 26.15
CA ALA A 307 6.47 42.76 26.81
C ALA A 307 5.04 42.28 27.15
N GLY A 308 4.69 41.06 26.79
CA GLY A 308 3.38 40.46 27.09
C GLY A 308 2.29 40.75 26.07
N GLU A 309 2.57 41.48 25.00
CA GLU A 309 1.60 41.79 23.95
C GLU A 309 1.40 40.62 22.98
N ARG A 310 0.15 40.42 22.56
CA ARG A 310 -0.22 39.40 21.60
C ARG A 310 0.04 39.89 20.18
N LYS A 311 0.93 39.20 19.44
CA LYS A 311 1.22 39.53 18.03
C LYS A 311 0.25 38.90 17.02
N VAL A 312 -0.60 37.97 17.45
CA VAL A 312 -1.48 37.17 16.61
C VAL A 312 -2.94 37.52 16.90
N LYS A 313 -3.73 37.84 15.90
CA LYS A 313 -5.18 38.01 16.04
C LYS A 313 -5.81 36.67 16.41
N PHE A 314 -6.46 36.59 17.55
CA PHE A 314 -7.18 35.41 17.99
C PHE A 314 -8.67 35.59 17.79
N THR A 315 -9.33 34.67 17.07
CA THR A 315 -10.74 34.70 16.78
C THR A 315 -11.41 33.41 17.28
N SER A 316 -12.24 33.55 18.31
CA SER A 316 -13.08 32.47 18.80
C SER A 316 -14.45 32.56 18.17
N ILE A 317 -14.88 31.46 17.50
CA ILE A 317 -16.18 31.39 16.84
C ILE A 317 -17.15 30.66 17.77
N LYS A 318 -18.19 31.37 18.21
CA LYS A 318 -19.33 30.80 18.89
C LYS A 318 -20.50 30.72 17.91
N GLY A 319 -20.88 29.53 17.46
CA GLY A 319 -21.99 29.29 16.54
C GLY A 319 -21.64 29.42 15.06
N HIS A 320 -22.63 29.17 14.19
CA HIS A 320 -22.49 29.16 12.74
C HIS A 320 -22.52 30.58 12.14
N ARG A 321 -21.42 31.32 12.17
CA ARG A 321 -21.30 32.57 11.43
C ARG A 321 -20.84 32.30 9.99
N LYS A 322 -21.53 32.89 8.99
CA LYS A 322 -21.29 32.64 7.57
C LYS A 322 -19.93 33.14 7.04
N GLU A 323 -19.36 34.21 7.60
CA GLU A 323 -18.14 34.83 7.07
C GLU A 323 -16.83 34.28 7.62
N THR A 324 -16.82 33.78 8.86
CA THR A 324 -15.67 33.15 9.47
C THR A 324 -16.16 31.85 10.11
N ASN A 325 -15.77 30.72 9.56
CA ASN A 325 -16.21 29.41 10.07
C ASN A 325 -15.03 28.45 10.24
N ASN A 326 -15.24 27.42 11.03
CA ASN A 326 -14.28 26.35 11.27
C ASN A 326 -14.55 25.10 10.40
N ASN A 327 -15.46 25.22 9.42
CA ASN A 327 -15.93 24.10 8.57
C ASN A 327 -14.79 23.33 7.90
N ALA A 328 -13.68 24.03 7.60
CA ALA A 328 -12.53 23.42 6.95
C ALA A 328 -11.86 22.35 7.83
N ILE A 329 -11.70 22.64 9.13
CA ILE A 329 -11.08 21.69 10.06
C ILE A 329 -12.11 20.66 10.55
N GLU A 330 -13.36 20.99 10.63
CA GLU A 330 -14.44 20.03 10.89
C GLU A 330 -14.54 18.98 9.80
N ASN A 331 -14.39 19.39 8.54
CA ASN A 331 -14.34 18.48 7.40
C ASN A 331 -13.07 17.57 7.47
N LEU A 332 -11.93 18.13 7.87
CA LEU A 332 -10.73 17.34 8.14
C LEU A 332 -11.01 16.28 9.22
N HIS A 333 -11.68 16.65 10.30
CA HIS A 333 -12.02 15.75 11.40
C HIS A 333 -12.97 14.63 10.97
N THR A 334 -13.94 14.93 10.09
CA THR A 334 -14.82 13.91 9.50
C THR A 334 -13.99 12.84 8.79
N HIS A 335 -13.07 13.23 7.90
CA HIS A 335 -12.18 12.27 7.22
C HIS A 335 -11.25 11.53 8.17
N GLN A 336 -10.77 12.21 9.20
CA GLN A 336 -9.92 11.58 10.21
C GLN A 336 -10.70 10.55 11.04
N LYS A 337 -11.94 10.85 11.41
CA LYS A 337 -12.85 9.92 12.09
C LYS A 337 -13.20 8.72 11.22
N GLU A 338 -13.52 8.91 9.94
CA GLU A 338 -13.78 7.84 8.98
C GLU A 338 -12.58 6.92 8.84
N PHE A 339 -11.37 7.49 8.69
CA PHE A 339 -10.13 6.72 8.65
C PHE A 339 -9.94 5.86 9.91
N HIS A 340 -10.30 6.36 11.10
CA HIS A 340 -10.13 5.63 12.36
C HIS A 340 -11.29 4.67 12.66
N LYS A 341 -12.51 4.92 12.17
CA LYS A 341 -13.71 4.11 12.42
C LYS A 341 -13.52 2.64 12.06
N ILE A 342 -12.95 2.37 10.90
CA ILE A 342 -12.69 1.02 10.37
C ILE A 342 -11.75 0.23 11.28
N ARG A 343 -10.87 0.90 12.04
CA ARG A 343 -9.83 0.29 12.87
C ARG A 343 -10.30 -0.13 14.24
N ARG A 344 -11.54 0.19 14.61
CA ARG A 344 -12.13 -0.16 15.92
C ARG A 344 -11.22 0.18 17.10
N GLY A 345 -10.56 1.35 17.02
CA GLY A 345 -9.58 1.83 17.98
C GLY A 345 -8.12 1.51 17.64
N VAL A 346 -7.22 2.39 18.08
CA VAL A 346 -5.78 2.31 17.82
C VAL A 346 -4.98 2.31 19.12
N LYS A 347 -3.81 1.65 19.14
CA LYS A 347 -2.92 1.64 20.32
C LYS A 347 -1.93 2.81 20.34
N GLU A 348 -1.50 3.25 19.17
CA GLU A 348 -0.41 4.23 18.98
C GLU A 348 -0.94 5.46 18.23
N THR A 349 -1.89 6.19 18.87
CA THR A 349 -2.65 7.28 18.25
C THR A 349 -1.78 8.29 17.52
N GLN A 350 -0.63 8.70 18.09
CA GLN A 350 0.27 9.66 17.45
C GLN A 350 0.83 9.15 16.12
N LYS A 351 1.23 7.88 16.02
CA LYS A 351 1.77 7.33 14.76
C LYS A 351 0.73 7.34 13.63
N TYR A 352 -0.53 7.11 13.98
CA TYR A 352 -1.63 7.16 13.00
C TYR A 352 -1.97 8.60 12.61
N ALA A 353 -1.93 9.55 13.56
CA ALA A 353 -2.12 10.97 13.29
C ALA A 353 -1.02 11.52 12.39
N ASP A 354 0.25 11.18 12.65
CA ASP A 354 1.40 11.56 11.84
C ASP A 354 1.28 11.04 10.39
N GLY A 355 0.94 9.76 10.26
CA GLY A 355 0.77 9.16 8.93
C GLY A 355 -0.44 9.72 8.17
N PHE A 356 -1.55 9.99 8.86
CA PHE A 356 -2.71 10.64 8.26
C PHE A 356 -2.38 12.07 7.80
N LYS A 357 -1.60 12.83 8.59
CA LYS A 357 -1.09 14.15 8.21
C LYS A 357 -0.27 14.08 6.91
N VAL A 358 0.64 13.10 6.78
CA VAL A 358 1.43 12.88 5.56
C VAL A 358 0.52 12.57 4.37
N PHE A 359 -0.42 11.63 4.51
CA PHE A 359 -1.39 11.29 3.47
C PHE A 359 -2.20 12.51 3.03
N HIS A 360 -2.79 13.23 3.99
CA HIS A 360 -3.61 14.41 3.71
C HIS A 360 -2.82 15.50 2.97
N ASN A 361 -1.62 15.83 3.46
CA ASN A 361 -0.84 16.93 2.92
C ASN A 361 -0.25 16.64 1.53
N PHE A 362 0.27 15.43 1.31
CA PHE A 362 1.12 15.14 0.15
C PHE A 362 0.50 14.21 -0.89
N VAL A 363 -0.52 13.44 -0.53
CA VAL A 363 -1.06 12.40 -1.41
C VAL A 363 -2.52 12.63 -1.77
N ARG A 364 -3.33 13.02 -0.78
CA ARG A 364 -4.76 13.24 -0.98
C ARG A 364 -5.01 14.48 -1.82
N LYS A 365 -5.54 14.28 -3.02
CA LYS A 365 -5.90 15.38 -3.92
C LYS A 365 -7.28 15.95 -3.59
N ASN A 366 -7.44 17.25 -3.71
CA ASN A 366 -8.75 17.89 -3.68
C ASN A 366 -9.57 17.46 -4.92
N VAL A 367 -10.86 17.26 -4.74
CA VAL A 367 -11.75 16.78 -5.82
C VAL A 367 -11.89 17.80 -6.94
N LYS A 368 -11.91 19.10 -6.62
CA LYS A 368 -12.16 20.19 -7.58
C LYS A 368 -10.93 20.49 -8.45
N ASP A 369 -9.80 20.77 -7.82
CA ASP A 369 -8.59 21.25 -8.51
C ASP A 369 -7.50 20.20 -8.70
N LYS A 370 -7.76 18.96 -8.23
CA LYS A 370 -6.86 17.81 -8.34
C LYS A 370 -5.47 18.02 -7.72
N THR A 371 -5.28 19.06 -6.93
CA THR A 371 -4.03 19.39 -6.25
C THR A 371 -4.03 18.90 -4.80
N THR A 372 -2.84 18.66 -4.25
CA THR A 372 -2.67 18.34 -2.82
C THR A 372 -2.52 19.62 -2.00
N PRO A 373 -2.78 19.61 -0.68
CA PRO A 373 -2.46 20.73 0.20
C PRO A 373 -1.00 21.20 0.13
N ALA A 374 -0.05 20.26 -0.02
CA ALA A 374 1.38 20.58 -0.17
C ALA A 374 1.66 21.37 -1.46
N GLU A 375 1.08 20.98 -2.59
CA GLU A 375 1.20 21.70 -3.86
C GLU A 375 0.64 23.12 -3.76
N LYS A 376 -0.46 23.32 -3.04
CA LYS A 376 -1.01 24.66 -2.76
C LYS A 376 -0.09 25.52 -1.90
N CYS A 377 0.76 24.91 -1.11
CA CYS A 377 1.80 25.57 -0.31
C CYS A 377 3.14 25.72 -1.04
N GLY A 378 3.20 25.39 -2.34
CA GLY A 378 4.43 25.49 -3.13
C GLY A 378 5.41 24.32 -2.90
N ILE A 379 4.97 23.24 -2.28
CA ILE A 379 5.78 22.03 -2.11
C ILE A 379 5.36 21.00 -3.17
N SER A 380 6.20 20.80 -4.19
CA SER A 380 5.97 19.84 -5.26
C SER A 380 6.74 18.55 -5.03
N ILE A 381 6.08 17.42 -5.27
CA ILE A 381 6.69 16.10 -5.32
C ILE A 381 6.72 15.66 -6.78
N GLU A 382 7.92 15.51 -7.33
CA GLU A 382 8.17 15.36 -8.78
C GLU A 382 7.76 14.03 -9.41
N LYS A 383 7.06 13.13 -8.73
CA LYS A 383 6.62 11.86 -9.33
C LYS A 383 5.11 11.80 -9.49
N ASN A 384 4.65 11.10 -10.54
CA ASN A 384 3.23 10.80 -10.73
C ASN A 384 2.62 10.06 -9.54
N ASN A 385 3.37 9.10 -8.97
CA ASN A 385 3.02 8.46 -7.71
C ASN A 385 3.58 9.28 -6.54
N LYS A 386 2.71 10.03 -5.87
CA LYS A 386 3.09 10.91 -4.76
C LYS A 386 3.69 10.16 -3.56
N TRP A 387 3.21 8.96 -3.27
CA TRP A 387 3.81 8.11 -2.23
C TRP A 387 5.24 7.73 -2.56
N GLU A 388 5.50 7.32 -3.80
CA GLU A 388 6.83 6.93 -4.25
C GLU A 388 7.80 8.11 -4.24
N GLY A 389 7.39 9.26 -4.78
CA GLY A 389 8.19 10.48 -4.75
C GLY A 389 8.56 10.89 -3.33
N LEU A 390 7.58 10.94 -2.42
CA LEU A 390 7.81 11.28 -1.02
C LEU A 390 8.69 10.28 -0.30
N LEU A 391 8.51 8.98 -0.57
CA LEU A 391 9.33 7.93 0.03
C LEU A 391 10.80 8.05 -0.39
N LEU A 392 11.06 8.24 -1.67
CA LEU A 392 12.42 8.37 -2.20
C LEU A 392 13.12 9.61 -1.65
N ALA A 393 12.46 10.78 -1.71
CA ALA A 393 12.99 12.01 -1.14
C ALA A 393 13.28 11.88 0.38
N SER A 394 12.41 11.17 1.11
CA SER A 394 12.62 10.92 2.55
C SER A 394 13.83 10.03 2.84
N LEU A 395 14.12 9.07 1.96
CA LEU A 395 15.26 8.16 2.10
C LEU A 395 16.59 8.84 1.71
N GLU A 396 16.58 9.69 0.71
CA GLU A 396 17.74 10.51 0.29
C GLU A 396 18.13 11.49 1.40
N ASN A 397 17.17 12.23 1.95
CA ASN A 397 17.41 13.14 3.06
C ASN A 397 17.97 12.42 4.29
N GLY A 398 17.49 11.19 4.59
CA GLY A 398 18.00 10.39 5.70
C GLY A 398 19.43 9.88 5.51
N ARG A 399 19.94 9.82 4.28
CA ARG A 399 21.35 9.46 3.99
C ARG A 399 22.29 10.64 4.16
N THR A 400 21.87 11.84 3.70
CA THR A 400 22.64 13.08 3.84
C THR A 400 22.84 13.52 5.29
N THR A 401 21.94 13.17 6.20
CA THR A 401 22.05 13.50 7.62
C THR A 401 22.85 12.49 8.46
N GLN A 402 23.33 11.38 7.86
CA GLN A 402 24.16 10.36 8.54
C GLN A 402 25.64 10.41 8.12
N ASN A 403 26.00 11.29 7.18
CA ASN A 403 27.37 11.66 6.82
C ASN A 403 27.72 13.01 7.45
#